data_9e92761fc702ccfa75be33ad6720c529
#
_entry.id   9e92761fc702ccfa75be33ad6720c529
#
_cell.length_a   1.000
_cell.length_b   1.000
_cell.length_c   1.000
_cell.angle_alpha   90.00
_cell.angle_beta   90.00
_cell.angle_gamma   90.00
#
_symmetry.space_group_name_H-M   'P 1'
#
loop_
_entity.id
_entity.type
_entity.pdbx_description
1 polymer ?
#
loop_
_entity_poly.entity_id
_entity_poly.type
_entity_poly.pdbx_seq_one_letter_code
_entity_poly.pdbx_strand_id
1 'polypeptide(L)'
;MAGIHRRGWCDGTGGNFSCVLRDEPLELLMAPSGVDKGLVAPDDLITVDGDGQLLDGSGKPSAETLLHLAIVKNRGAGAVLHTHSQAATLLSKLACPSDAKAGWIKLTGLEMLKGLEGIKSHDEEVKIPVLANDQDLKRLSTAAEPVLSEAPHGLLIAGHGLYAWGANLEGAKRHLEILEFLLEHLWREHLLIGQFK
;
A
#
# COMPACT_ATOMS: atom_id res chain seq x y z
N MET A 1 5.15 1.77 12.43
CA MET A 1 3.77 2.29 12.51
C MET A 1 3.75 3.74 13.00
N ALA A 2 4.15 4.06 14.21
CA ALA A 2 4.13 5.44 14.76
C ALA A 2 4.78 6.51 13.87
N GLY A 3 5.87 6.18 13.16
CA GLY A 3 6.50 7.10 12.20
C GLY A 3 5.63 7.42 10.98
N ILE A 4 4.85 6.48 10.50
CA ILE A 4 3.92 6.62 9.37
C ILE A 4 2.68 7.41 9.83
N HIS A 5 2.16 7.10 11.01
CA HIS A 5 1.06 7.85 11.64
C HIS A 5 1.41 9.33 11.82
N ARG A 6 2.61 9.65 12.33
CA ARG A 6 3.06 11.05 12.49
C ARG A 6 3.17 11.83 11.18
N ARG A 7 3.22 11.15 10.04
CA ARG A 7 3.19 11.78 8.71
C ARG A 7 1.77 12.05 8.20
N GLY A 8 0.74 11.64 8.94
CA GLY A 8 -0.67 11.78 8.54
C GLY A 8 -1.05 10.81 7.40
N TRP A 9 -0.42 9.64 7.33
CA TRP A 9 -0.71 8.65 6.29
C TRP A 9 -1.62 7.51 6.76
N CYS A 10 -1.94 7.47 8.04
CA CYS A 10 -2.85 6.48 8.63
C CYS A 10 -3.62 7.08 9.82
N ASP A 11 -4.35 8.16 9.55
CA ASP A 11 -5.14 8.86 10.56
C ASP A 11 -6.30 8.00 11.09
N GLY A 12 -6.70 8.28 12.31
CA GLY A 12 -7.73 7.51 13.02
C GLY A 12 -7.24 6.07 13.25
N THR A 13 -7.98 5.10 12.71
CA THR A 13 -7.61 3.67 12.75
C THR A 13 -7.24 3.13 11.37
N GLY A 14 -7.04 4.02 10.39
CA GLY A 14 -6.76 3.67 9.01
C GLY A 14 -5.40 3.01 8.81
N GLY A 15 -5.27 2.35 7.65
CA GLY A 15 -4.04 1.67 7.26
C GLY A 15 -3.80 0.31 7.94
N ASN A 16 -2.96 -0.48 7.34
CA ASN A 16 -2.58 -1.81 7.80
C ASN A 16 -1.11 -2.07 7.50
N PHE A 17 -0.46 -2.84 8.36
CA PHE A 17 0.96 -3.14 8.22
C PHE A 17 1.18 -4.61 8.55
N SER A 18 1.85 -5.34 7.65
CA SER A 18 2.21 -6.74 7.88
C SER A 18 3.66 -7.04 7.51
N CYS A 19 4.21 -8.04 8.19
CA CYS A 19 5.50 -8.65 7.85
C CYS A 19 5.32 -10.17 7.82
N VAL A 20 5.99 -10.83 6.89
CA VAL A 20 6.08 -12.28 6.87
C VAL A 20 6.90 -12.72 8.08
N LEU A 21 6.31 -13.52 8.94
CA LEU A 21 6.95 -14.12 10.10
C LEU A 21 7.54 -15.49 9.76
N ARG A 22 6.83 -16.23 8.91
CA ARG A 22 7.22 -17.54 8.40
C ARG A 22 6.63 -17.77 7.00
N ASP A 23 7.38 -18.38 6.10
CA ASP A 23 6.96 -18.63 4.72
C ASP A 23 6.16 -19.94 4.58
N GLU A 24 6.52 -20.98 5.33
CA GLU A 24 5.86 -22.30 5.27
C GLU A 24 5.67 -22.92 6.65
N PRO A 25 4.42 -23.11 7.12
CA PRO A 25 3.21 -22.50 6.55
C PRO A 25 3.26 -20.96 6.65
N LEU A 26 2.64 -20.27 5.68
CA LEU A 26 2.67 -18.81 5.64
C LEU A 26 2.00 -18.21 6.88
N GLU A 27 2.73 -17.34 7.58
CA GLU A 27 2.27 -16.56 8.72
C GLU A 27 2.66 -15.11 8.59
N LEU A 28 1.72 -14.20 8.84
CA LEU A 28 1.95 -12.76 8.87
C LEU A 28 1.81 -12.22 10.29
N LEU A 29 2.80 -11.45 10.73
CA LEU A 29 2.69 -10.56 11.88
C LEU A 29 2.07 -9.24 11.41
N MET A 30 1.01 -8.77 12.09
CA MET A 30 0.35 -7.53 11.67
C MET A 30 -0.30 -6.77 12.82
N ALA A 31 -0.59 -5.50 12.60
CA ALA A 31 -1.38 -4.72 13.53
C ALA A 31 -2.85 -5.16 13.48
N PRO A 32 -3.54 -5.26 14.63
CA PRO A 32 -4.96 -5.57 14.67
C PRO A 32 -5.80 -4.46 14.02
N SER A 33 -7.00 -4.82 13.59
CA SER A 33 -7.98 -3.88 13.03
C SER A 33 -8.54 -2.95 14.11
N GLY A 34 -8.90 -1.73 13.70
CA GLY A 34 -9.62 -0.78 14.55
C GLY A 34 -8.79 -0.13 15.66
N VAL A 35 -7.45 -0.27 15.64
CA VAL A 35 -6.55 0.38 16.59
C VAL A 35 -5.82 1.57 15.96
N ASP A 36 -5.49 2.57 16.77
CA ASP A 36 -4.65 3.69 16.39
C ASP A 36 -3.22 3.21 16.12
N LYS A 37 -2.78 3.32 14.87
CA LYS A 37 -1.46 2.83 14.43
C LYS A 37 -0.28 3.62 15.02
N GLY A 38 -0.54 4.79 15.58
CA GLY A 38 0.43 5.59 16.33
C GLY A 38 0.75 5.03 17.71
N LEU A 39 -0.17 4.24 18.29
CA LEU A 39 -0.13 3.76 19.67
C LEU A 39 0.13 2.25 19.79
N VAL A 40 0.14 1.50 18.70
CA VAL A 40 0.35 0.03 18.72
C VAL A 40 1.72 -0.30 19.31
N ALA A 41 1.74 -1.05 20.41
CA ALA A 41 2.93 -1.63 21.01
C ALA A 41 3.28 -2.98 20.35
N PRO A 42 4.51 -3.49 20.50
CA PRO A 42 4.88 -4.81 19.98
C PRO A 42 3.98 -5.95 20.47
N ASP A 43 3.55 -5.90 21.72
CA ASP A 43 2.70 -6.94 22.35
C ASP A 43 1.23 -6.88 21.88
N ASP A 44 0.84 -5.80 21.18
CA ASP A 44 -0.50 -5.68 20.57
C ASP A 44 -0.60 -6.37 19.21
N LEU A 45 0.54 -6.76 18.63
CA LEU A 45 0.56 -7.37 17.31
C LEU A 45 -0.08 -8.76 17.34
N ILE A 46 -0.71 -9.10 16.23
CA ILE A 46 -1.35 -10.40 16.02
C ILE A 46 -0.66 -11.19 14.93
N THR A 47 -0.76 -12.51 14.99
CA THR A 47 -0.31 -13.41 13.93
C THR A 47 -1.50 -14.01 13.23
N VAL A 48 -1.46 -14.04 11.89
CA VAL A 48 -2.49 -14.66 11.05
C VAL A 48 -1.86 -15.70 10.12
N ASP A 49 -2.65 -16.70 9.75
CA ASP A 49 -2.24 -17.73 8.80
C ASP A 49 -2.36 -17.28 7.33
N GLY A 50 -2.01 -18.18 6.39
CA GLY A 50 -2.09 -17.97 4.95
C GLY A 50 -3.50 -17.81 4.39
N ASP A 51 -4.54 -17.99 5.20
CA ASP A 51 -5.95 -17.76 4.88
C ASP A 51 -6.52 -16.53 5.62
N GLY A 52 -5.68 -15.83 6.40
CA GLY A 52 -6.03 -14.63 7.13
C GLY A 52 -6.76 -14.88 8.45
N GLN A 53 -6.71 -16.14 8.96
CA GLN A 53 -7.30 -16.48 10.26
C GLN A 53 -6.33 -16.14 11.39
N LEU A 54 -6.87 -15.66 12.51
CA LEU A 54 -6.07 -15.37 13.70
C LEU A 54 -5.44 -16.65 14.26
N LEU A 55 -4.12 -16.65 14.40
CA LEU A 55 -3.36 -17.72 15.06
C LEU A 55 -3.00 -17.35 16.50
N ASP A 56 -2.54 -16.13 16.73
CA ASP A 56 -2.08 -15.67 18.03
C ASP A 56 -2.29 -14.16 18.23
N GLY A 57 -2.33 -13.72 19.49
CA GLY A 57 -2.52 -12.34 19.87
C GLY A 57 -3.96 -11.98 20.17
N SER A 58 -4.17 -10.75 20.66
CA SER A 58 -5.47 -10.22 21.03
C SER A 58 -5.94 -9.21 20.00
N GLY A 59 -7.08 -9.45 19.37
CA GLY A 59 -7.65 -8.52 18.41
C GLY A 59 -8.27 -9.21 17.20
N LYS A 60 -8.66 -8.40 16.23
CA LYS A 60 -9.30 -8.89 15.01
C LYS A 60 -8.39 -8.62 13.80
N PRO A 61 -8.13 -9.60 12.93
CA PRO A 61 -7.47 -9.35 11.67
C PRO A 61 -8.22 -8.29 10.84
N SER A 62 -7.48 -7.49 10.09
CA SER A 62 -8.10 -6.56 9.15
C SER A 62 -8.81 -7.33 8.05
N ALA A 63 -9.95 -6.82 7.58
CA ALA A 63 -10.59 -7.35 6.38
C ALA A 63 -9.63 -7.34 5.17
N GLU A 64 -8.71 -6.38 5.12
CA GLU A 64 -7.71 -6.21 4.05
C GLU A 64 -6.53 -7.19 4.13
N THR A 65 -6.48 -8.06 5.14
CA THR A 65 -5.46 -9.12 5.27
C THR A 65 -5.37 -9.98 4.00
N LEU A 66 -6.49 -10.25 3.34
CA LEU A 66 -6.51 -11.02 2.09
C LEU A 66 -5.70 -10.35 0.96
N LEU A 67 -5.75 -9.02 0.86
CA LEU A 67 -4.94 -8.29 -0.13
C LEU A 67 -3.45 -8.31 0.23
N HIS A 68 -3.11 -8.22 1.52
CA HIS A 68 -1.72 -8.42 1.97
C HIS A 68 -1.20 -9.81 1.59
N LEU A 69 -1.99 -10.85 1.84
CA LEU A 69 -1.64 -12.22 1.47
C LEU A 69 -1.49 -12.41 -0.05
N ALA A 70 -2.38 -11.80 -0.85
CA ALA A 70 -2.26 -11.81 -2.31
C ALA A 70 -0.95 -11.15 -2.77
N ILE A 71 -0.58 -10.00 -2.20
CA ILE A 71 0.69 -9.32 -2.50
C ILE A 71 1.88 -10.19 -2.11
N VAL A 72 1.90 -10.75 -0.90
CA VAL A 72 2.98 -11.64 -0.44
C VAL A 72 3.15 -12.83 -1.39
N LYS A 73 2.05 -13.53 -1.71
CA LYS A 73 2.06 -14.72 -2.57
C LYS A 73 2.50 -14.41 -4.01
N ASN A 74 2.07 -13.28 -4.58
CA ASN A 74 2.36 -12.93 -5.97
C ASN A 74 3.69 -12.20 -6.16
N ARG A 75 4.18 -11.47 -5.14
CA ARG A 75 5.40 -10.65 -5.24
C ARG A 75 6.59 -11.19 -4.45
N GLY A 76 6.40 -12.24 -3.66
CA GLY A 76 7.43 -12.70 -2.72
C GLY A 76 7.80 -11.61 -1.70
N ALA A 77 6.84 -10.77 -1.34
CA ALA A 77 7.07 -9.65 -0.44
C ALA A 77 7.26 -10.13 0.99
N GLY A 78 8.31 -9.67 1.68
CA GLY A 78 8.51 -9.93 3.10
C GLY A 78 7.76 -8.97 4.02
N ALA A 79 7.27 -7.83 3.49
CA ALA A 79 6.41 -6.90 4.21
C ALA A 79 5.51 -6.11 3.26
N VAL A 80 4.31 -5.76 3.74
CA VAL A 80 3.31 -4.95 3.03
C VAL A 80 2.81 -3.86 3.97
N LEU A 81 2.83 -2.60 3.48
CA LEU A 81 2.42 -1.42 4.22
C LEU A 81 1.30 -0.72 3.45
N HIS A 82 0.17 -0.49 4.10
CA HIS A 82 -0.99 0.17 3.53
C HIS A 82 -1.30 1.47 4.25
N THR A 83 -1.50 2.55 3.48
CA THR A 83 -1.72 3.91 3.97
C THR A 83 -2.91 4.58 3.28
N HIS A 84 -3.49 5.59 3.95
CA HIS A 84 -4.62 6.39 3.50
C HIS A 84 -4.22 7.88 3.36
N SER A 85 -3.07 8.19 2.78
CA SER A 85 -2.67 9.58 2.57
C SER A 85 -3.67 10.32 1.68
N GLN A 86 -3.80 11.64 1.87
CA GLN A 86 -4.69 12.48 1.07
C GLN A 86 -4.30 12.42 -0.41
N ALA A 87 -3.00 12.47 -0.71
CA ALA A 87 -2.49 12.43 -2.08
C ALA A 87 -2.83 11.09 -2.77
N ALA A 88 -2.54 9.95 -2.12
CA ALA A 88 -2.86 8.63 -2.65
C ALA A 88 -4.36 8.44 -2.87
N THR A 89 -5.17 8.85 -1.89
CA THR A 89 -6.64 8.75 -1.94
C THR A 89 -7.22 9.59 -3.07
N LEU A 90 -6.78 10.84 -3.22
CA LEU A 90 -7.29 11.75 -4.24
C LEU A 90 -6.87 11.31 -5.65
N LEU A 91 -5.58 11.07 -5.85
CA LEU A 91 -5.04 10.72 -7.16
C LEU A 91 -5.55 9.37 -7.65
N SER A 92 -5.70 8.38 -6.78
CA SER A 92 -6.28 7.08 -7.14
C SER A 92 -7.73 7.20 -7.60
N LYS A 93 -8.54 8.05 -6.93
CA LYS A 93 -9.92 8.34 -7.33
C LYS A 93 -10.00 9.01 -8.72
N LEU A 94 -9.04 9.90 -9.03
CA LEU A 94 -8.98 10.56 -10.34
C LEU A 94 -8.50 9.60 -11.43
N ALA A 95 -7.53 8.74 -11.14
CA ALA A 95 -6.95 7.79 -12.09
C ALA A 95 -7.87 6.58 -12.40
N CYS A 96 -8.81 6.27 -11.52
CA CYS A 96 -9.81 5.20 -11.70
C CYS A 96 -11.21 5.73 -11.33
N PRO A 97 -11.91 6.41 -12.25
CA PRO A 97 -13.29 6.87 -12.06
C PRO A 97 -14.25 5.72 -11.75
N SER A 98 -15.44 6.06 -11.22
CA SER A 98 -16.41 5.07 -10.71
C SER A 98 -16.94 4.07 -11.73
N ASP A 99 -16.83 4.37 -13.02
CA ASP A 99 -17.21 3.50 -14.14
C ASP A 99 -16.03 2.65 -14.67
N ALA A 100 -14.81 2.93 -14.22
CA ALA A 100 -13.62 2.18 -14.57
C ALA A 100 -13.37 1.03 -13.57
N LYS A 101 -12.80 -0.07 -14.06
CA LYS A 101 -12.34 -1.19 -13.21
C LYS A 101 -10.90 -1.02 -12.74
N ALA A 102 -10.09 -0.33 -13.52
CA ALA A 102 -8.68 -0.07 -13.24
C ALA A 102 -8.20 1.20 -13.93
N GLY A 103 -7.08 1.72 -13.47
CA GLY A 103 -6.37 2.87 -14.02
C GLY A 103 -4.88 2.79 -13.70
N TRP A 104 -4.14 3.84 -14.05
CA TRP A 104 -2.70 3.93 -13.84
C TRP A 104 -2.29 5.35 -13.48
N ILE A 105 -1.35 5.48 -12.56
CA ILE A 105 -0.61 6.72 -12.33
C ILE A 105 0.79 6.53 -12.91
N LYS A 106 1.19 7.47 -13.76
CA LYS A 106 2.51 7.50 -14.37
C LYS A 106 3.38 8.55 -13.71
N LEU A 107 4.60 8.18 -13.36
CA LEU A 107 5.59 9.01 -12.69
C LEU A 107 6.88 8.98 -13.50
N THR A 108 7.42 10.14 -13.83
CA THR A 108 8.69 10.31 -14.55
C THR A 108 9.28 11.68 -14.25
N GLY A 109 10.56 11.89 -14.57
CA GLY A 109 11.23 13.18 -14.44
C GLY A 109 11.60 13.59 -13.00
N LEU A 110 11.51 12.69 -12.04
CA LEU A 110 11.75 12.97 -10.62
C LEU A 110 12.91 12.15 -10.08
N GLU A 111 13.91 12.81 -9.50
CA GLU A 111 15.11 12.17 -8.94
C GLU A 111 14.75 11.11 -7.87
N MET A 112 13.66 11.33 -7.15
CA MET A 112 13.18 10.45 -6.09
C MET A 112 12.79 9.04 -6.60
N LEU A 113 12.51 8.89 -7.91
CA LEU A 113 12.25 7.58 -8.55
C LEU A 113 13.39 6.59 -8.34
N LYS A 114 14.65 7.05 -8.31
CA LYS A 114 15.85 6.22 -8.11
C LYS A 114 15.93 5.53 -6.75
N GLY A 115 15.10 5.91 -5.82
CA GLY A 115 14.97 5.22 -4.53
C GLY A 115 14.09 3.97 -4.60
N LEU A 116 13.31 3.78 -5.67
CA LEU A 116 12.58 2.55 -5.93
C LEU A 116 13.53 1.48 -6.44
N GLU A 117 13.36 0.24 -5.99
CA GLU A 117 14.22 -0.87 -6.38
C GLU A 117 14.19 -1.09 -7.89
N GLY A 118 15.37 -1.20 -8.51
CA GLY A 118 15.53 -1.44 -9.94
C GLY A 118 15.52 -0.17 -10.81
N ILE A 119 15.09 0.98 -10.29
CA ILE A 119 15.08 2.25 -11.04
C ILE A 119 16.44 2.94 -10.93
N LYS A 120 17.04 3.28 -12.08
CA LYS A 120 18.40 3.85 -12.15
C LYS A 120 18.45 5.28 -12.64
N SER A 121 17.39 5.76 -13.31
CA SER A 121 17.30 7.11 -13.87
C SER A 121 16.00 7.79 -13.47
N HIS A 122 16.05 9.13 -13.31
CA HIS A 122 14.86 9.96 -13.15
C HIS A 122 13.99 10.01 -14.43
N ASP A 123 14.56 9.67 -15.60
CA ASP A 123 13.85 9.63 -16.88
C ASP A 123 13.04 8.34 -17.09
N GLU A 124 13.22 7.32 -16.24
CA GLU A 124 12.42 6.13 -16.33
C GLU A 124 10.95 6.41 -15.98
N GLU A 125 10.03 5.76 -16.69
CA GLU A 125 8.60 5.83 -16.37
C GLU A 125 8.25 4.71 -15.37
N VAL A 126 7.76 5.09 -14.20
CA VAL A 126 7.18 4.18 -13.23
C VAL A 126 5.67 4.27 -13.30
N LYS A 127 5.00 3.12 -13.43
CA LYS A 127 3.54 3.01 -13.44
C LYS A 127 3.07 2.38 -12.15
N ILE A 128 2.14 3.05 -11.47
CA ILE A 128 1.44 2.50 -10.32
C ILE A 128 0.03 2.12 -10.77
N PRO A 129 -0.35 0.84 -10.70
CA PRO A 129 -1.71 0.44 -11.02
C PRO A 129 -2.69 0.96 -9.96
N VAL A 130 -3.90 1.24 -10.41
CA VAL A 130 -5.02 1.64 -9.57
C VAL A 130 -6.18 0.70 -9.86
N LEU A 131 -6.71 0.03 -8.84
CA LEU A 131 -7.92 -0.79 -8.95
C LEU A 131 -9.13 -0.06 -8.39
N ALA A 132 -10.29 -0.32 -8.97
CA ALA A 132 -11.55 0.11 -8.38
C ALA A 132 -11.70 -0.45 -6.96
N ASN A 133 -12.24 0.36 -6.05
CA ASN A 133 -12.51 -0.08 -4.68
C ASN A 133 -13.65 -1.09 -4.66
N ASP A 134 -13.51 -2.14 -3.88
CA ASP A 134 -14.53 -3.16 -3.65
C ASP A 134 -14.61 -3.52 -2.17
N GLN A 135 -15.80 -3.49 -1.58
CA GLN A 135 -16.03 -3.86 -0.19
C GLN A 135 -15.97 -5.39 0.04
N ASP A 136 -16.09 -6.18 -1.03
CA ASP A 136 -15.78 -7.60 -1.01
C ASP A 136 -14.26 -7.80 -1.19
N LEU A 137 -13.54 -7.91 -0.09
CA LEU A 137 -12.08 -8.02 -0.07
C LEU A 137 -11.54 -9.28 -0.76
N LYS A 138 -12.35 -10.34 -0.83
CA LYS A 138 -12.00 -11.54 -1.59
C LYS A 138 -12.00 -11.27 -3.09
N ARG A 139 -13.02 -10.57 -3.58
CA ARG A 139 -13.10 -10.12 -4.97
C ARG A 139 -11.99 -9.15 -5.32
N LEU A 140 -11.73 -8.18 -4.43
CA LEU A 140 -10.64 -7.20 -4.60
C LEU A 140 -9.27 -7.89 -4.67
N SER A 141 -8.99 -8.83 -3.78
CA SER A 141 -7.73 -9.58 -3.77
C SER A 141 -7.54 -10.40 -5.04
N THR A 142 -8.60 -11.06 -5.53
CA THR A 142 -8.56 -11.79 -6.80
C THR A 142 -8.36 -10.85 -8.00
N ALA A 143 -9.00 -9.68 -8.00
CA ALA A 143 -8.81 -8.67 -9.04
C ALA A 143 -7.39 -8.06 -9.03
N ALA A 144 -6.72 -8.05 -7.90
CA ALA A 144 -5.35 -7.56 -7.77
C ALA A 144 -4.30 -8.52 -8.38
N GLU A 145 -4.52 -9.83 -8.32
CA GLU A 145 -3.52 -10.83 -8.75
C GLU A 145 -2.92 -10.58 -10.15
N PRO A 146 -3.70 -10.38 -11.23
CA PRO A 146 -3.13 -10.13 -12.55
C PRO A 146 -2.38 -8.80 -12.64
N VAL A 147 -2.76 -7.82 -11.85
CA VAL A 147 -2.17 -6.47 -11.86
C VAL A 147 -0.86 -6.44 -11.07
N LEU A 148 -0.75 -7.25 -10.02
CA LEU A 148 0.45 -7.32 -9.18
C LEU A 148 1.70 -7.71 -9.96
N SER A 149 1.59 -8.51 -11.04
CA SER A 149 2.73 -8.88 -11.89
C SER A 149 3.38 -7.66 -12.55
N GLU A 150 2.59 -6.61 -12.83
CA GLU A 150 3.03 -5.37 -13.47
C GLU A 150 3.33 -4.25 -12.46
N ALA A 151 3.16 -4.52 -11.16
CA ALA A 151 3.32 -3.57 -10.06
C ALA A 151 4.56 -3.90 -9.23
N PRO A 152 5.74 -3.40 -9.55
CA PRO A 152 6.97 -3.79 -8.83
C PRO A 152 7.02 -3.25 -7.40
N HIS A 153 6.42 -2.10 -7.10
CA HIS A 153 6.63 -1.40 -5.82
C HIS A 153 5.36 -1.08 -5.05
N GLY A 154 4.22 -0.94 -5.72
CA GLY A 154 2.98 -0.52 -5.07
C GLY A 154 1.74 -0.66 -5.95
N LEU A 155 0.58 -0.59 -5.30
CA LEU A 155 -0.76 -0.68 -5.86
C LEU A 155 -1.65 0.35 -5.16
N LEU A 156 -2.48 1.05 -5.89
CA LEU A 156 -3.50 1.95 -5.35
C LEU A 156 -4.89 1.34 -5.46
N ILE A 157 -5.72 1.59 -4.45
CA ILE A 157 -7.16 1.32 -4.51
C ILE A 157 -7.88 2.67 -4.62
N ALA A 158 -8.76 2.81 -5.59
CA ALA A 158 -9.43 4.06 -5.95
C ALA A 158 -10.19 4.68 -4.77
N GLY A 159 -9.86 5.92 -4.43
CA GLY A 159 -10.47 6.66 -3.32
C GLY A 159 -10.22 6.03 -1.94
N HIS A 160 -9.20 5.17 -1.80
CA HIS A 160 -8.88 4.47 -0.57
C HIS A 160 -7.43 4.74 -0.14
N GLY A 161 -6.43 4.21 -0.84
CA GLY A 161 -5.04 4.43 -0.45
C GLY A 161 -4.03 3.58 -1.21
N LEU A 162 -2.79 3.62 -0.71
CA LEU A 162 -1.62 2.97 -1.28
C LEU A 162 -1.25 1.71 -0.52
N TYR A 163 -0.94 0.63 -1.24
CA TYR A 163 -0.21 -0.54 -0.76
C TYR A 163 1.20 -0.49 -1.34
N ALA A 164 2.21 -0.55 -0.48
CA ALA A 164 3.61 -0.66 -0.87
C ALA A 164 4.24 -1.88 -0.20
N TRP A 165 5.19 -2.51 -0.85
CA TRP A 165 5.84 -3.72 -0.35
C TRP A 165 7.32 -3.75 -0.68
N GLY A 166 8.04 -4.71 -0.09
CA GLY A 166 9.45 -4.97 -0.34
C GLY A 166 9.85 -6.34 0.19
N ALA A 167 11.06 -6.76 -0.12
CA ALA A 167 11.61 -8.04 0.33
C ALA A 167 11.70 -8.16 1.88
N ASN A 168 11.64 -7.04 2.57
CA ASN A 168 11.61 -6.94 4.03
C ASN A 168 10.97 -5.60 4.46
N LEU A 169 10.80 -5.40 5.76
CA LEU A 169 10.17 -4.19 6.31
C LEU A 169 10.91 -2.89 5.92
N GLU A 170 12.24 -2.92 5.85
CA GLU A 170 13.03 -1.75 5.46
C GLU A 170 12.78 -1.37 3.99
N GLY A 171 12.81 -2.37 3.08
CA GLY A 171 12.49 -2.19 1.67
C GLY A 171 11.06 -1.70 1.44
N ALA A 172 10.09 -2.31 2.11
CA ALA A 172 8.68 -1.90 2.05
C ALA A 172 8.48 -0.46 2.55
N LYS A 173 9.13 -0.10 3.67
CA LYS A 173 9.09 1.27 4.21
C LYS A 173 9.71 2.27 3.23
N ARG A 174 10.86 1.94 2.63
CA ARG A 174 11.51 2.79 1.63
C ARG A 174 10.60 3.02 0.43
N HIS A 175 10.01 1.97 -0.14
CA HIS A 175 9.08 2.10 -1.26
C HIS A 175 7.87 2.94 -0.88
N LEU A 176 7.27 2.70 0.30
CA LEU A 176 6.16 3.51 0.80
C LEU A 176 6.51 5.00 0.87
N GLU A 177 7.61 5.36 1.53
CA GLU A 177 8.02 6.76 1.72
C GLU A 177 8.30 7.46 0.38
N ILE A 178 8.86 6.74 -0.59
CA ILE A 178 9.13 7.27 -1.93
C ILE A 178 7.83 7.44 -2.72
N LEU A 179 6.97 6.43 -2.74
CA LEU A 179 5.70 6.50 -3.45
C LEU A 179 4.79 7.59 -2.89
N GLU A 180 4.72 7.74 -1.57
CA GLU A 180 3.97 8.82 -0.93
C GLU A 180 4.54 10.19 -1.28
N PHE A 181 5.87 10.35 -1.31
CA PHE A 181 6.51 11.59 -1.77
C PHE A 181 6.15 11.91 -3.22
N LEU A 182 6.23 10.93 -4.12
CA LEU A 182 5.93 11.09 -5.55
C LEU A 182 4.47 11.44 -5.80
N LEU A 183 3.54 10.79 -5.07
CA LEU A 183 2.12 11.08 -5.15
C LEU A 183 1.79 12.47 -4.61
N GLU A 184 2.39 12.85 -3.48
CA GLU A 184 2.23 14.20 -2.91
C GLU A 184 2.77 15.28 -3.87
N HIS A 185 3.92 15.02 -4.52
CA HIS A 185 4.48 15.92 -5.52
C HIS A 185 3.52 16.09 -6.71
N LEU A 186 3.03 14.98 -7.28
CA LEU A 186 2.10 14.98 -8.41
C LEU A 186 0.80 15.73 -8.08
N TRP A 187 0.26 15.53 -6.87
CA TRP A 187 -0.93 16.25 -6.42
C TRP A 187 -0.68 17.77 -6.36
N ARG A 188 0.44 18.20 -5.77
CA ARG A 188 0.82 19.62 -5.67
C ARG A 188 1.08 20.23 -7.04
N GLU A 189 1.72 19.51 -7.94
CA GLU A 189 1.93 19.94 -9.32
C GLU A 189 0.60 20.20 -10.04
N HIS A 190 -0.39 19.31 -9.91
CA HIS A 190 -1.72 19.51 -10.46
C HIS A 190 -2.42 20.76 -9.91
N LEU A 191 -2.26 21.04 -8.62
CA LEU A 191 -2.80 22.27 -8.02
C LEU A 191 -2.12 23.53 -8.59
N LEU A 192 -0.81 23.52 -8.75
CA LEU A 192 -0.05 24.64 -9.32
C LEU A 192 -0.43 24.90 -10.78
N ILE A 193 -0.48 23.86 -11.63
CA ILE A 193 -0.86 23.98 -13.03
C ILE A 193 -2.29 24.51 -13.18
N GLY A 194 -3.21 24.10 -12.30
CA GLY A 194 -4.59 24.61 -12.27
C GLY A 194 -4.71 26.08 -11.92
N GLN A 195 -3.72 26.65 -11.20
CA GLN A 195 -3.70 28.08 -10.85
C GLN A 195 -3.14 28.98 -11.96
N PHE A 196 -2.40 28.43 -12.90
CA PHE A 196 -1.79 29.15 -14.02
C PHE A 196 -2.60 29.07 -15.34
N LYS A 197 -3.78 28.44 -15.30
CA LYS A 197 -4.75 28.43 -16.41
C LYS A 197 -5.90 29.38 -16.12
#